data_13b0e8fb12713dd2c0c0535f664d7593
#
_entry.id   13b0e8fb12713dd2c0c0535f664d7593
#
_cell.length_a   1.000
_cell.length_b   1.000
_cell.length_c   1.000
_cell.angle_alpha   90.00
_cell.angle_beta   90.00
_cell.angle_gamma   90.00
#
_symmetry.space_group_name_H-M   'P 1'
#
loop_
_entity.id
_entity.type
_entity.pdbx_description
1 polymer ?
#
loop_
_entity_poly.entity_id
_entity_poly.type
_entity_poly.pdbx_seq_one_letter_code
_entity_poly.pdbx_strand_id
1 'polypeptide(L)'
;LESSPKIQQAIGKLKMALELNAREIEPLCVELQRLIRKTRVPDYLLSELDSALVENLAGVRTFVVRSSSNAEDLAGFSAAGIYESYNHVTSAEKIVESVKEVWASLVSARSVRLRQQAGISLDDCFMGVVIQEQVKADFGGVMVTTNPMNRNDFRNVYINVSPNVTDVVEGSKQPMQYLYSTVEGGGRTVSLGDAKEDLDAEGHAQLQRLAVVGRLLQ
;
A
#
# COMPACT_ATOMS: atom_id res chain seq x y z
N LEU A 1 -21.94 0.56 -1.59
CA LEU A 1 -22.00 -0.75 -0.89
C LEU A 1 -23.19 -0.80 0.09
N GLU A 2 -23.47 0.27 0.81
CA GLU A 2 -24.53 0.32 1.82
C GLU A 2 -25.94 0.06 1.26
N SER A 3 -26.17 0.31 -0.02
CA SER A 3 -27.47 0.08 -0.66
C SER A 3 -27.78 -1.38 -0.98
N SER A 4 -26.86 -2.33 -0.78
CA SER A 4 -27.06 -3.75 -1.06
C SER A 4 -27.52 -4.51 0.19
N PRO A 5 -28.78 -5.01 0.27
CA PRO A 5 -29.26 -5.76 1.43
C PRO A 5 -28.41 -7.00 1.75
N LYS A 6 -27.86 -7.65 0.73
CA LYS A 6 -27.00 -8.84 0.91
C LYS A 6 -25.67 -8.47 1.58
N ILE A 7 -25.09 -7.34 1.20
CA ILE A 7 -23.85 -6.84 1.83
C ILE A 7 -24.14 -6.44 3.27
N GLN A 8 -25.22 -5.71 3.54
CA GLN A 8 -25.62 -5.33 4.89
C GLN A 8 -25.82 -6.55 5.80
N GLN A 9 -26.49 -7.58 5.29
CA GLN A 9 -26.68 -8.84 6.04
C GLN A 9 -25.33 -9.53 6.32
N ALA A 10 -24.42 -9.56 5.35
CA ALA A 10 -23.10 -10.17 5.53
C ALA A 10 -22.23 -9.38 6.54
N ILE A 11 -22.28 -8.05 6.51
CA ILE A 11 -21.64 -7.17 7.52
C ILE A 11 -22.22 -7.47 8.91
N GLY A 12 -23.55 -7.54 9.04
CA GLY A 12 -24.20 -7.84 10.32
C GLY A 12 -23.78 -9.20 10.91
N LYS A 13 -23.66 -10.22 10.08
CA LYS A 13 -23.14 -11.54 10.49
C LYS A 13 -21.70 -11.47 10.97
N LEU A 14 -20.84 -10.73 10.25
CA LEU A 14 -19.44 -10.57 10.62
C LEU A 14 -19.32 -9.80 11.94
N LYS A 15 -20.08 -8.72 12.15
CA LYS A 15 -20.12 -7.96 13.41
C LYS A 15 -20.52 -8.84 14.59
N MET A 16 -21.61 -9.59 14.44
CA MET A 16 -22.07 -10.52 15.48
C MET A 16 -21.00 -11.56 15.83
N ALA A 17 -20.32 -12.12 14.82
CA ALA A 17 -19.25 -13.07 15.06
C ALA A 17 -18.06 -12.45 15.82
N LEU A 18 -17.73 -11.17 15.52
CA LEU A 18 -16.67 -10.44 16.24
C LEU A 18 -17.05 -10.13 17.69
N GLU A 19 -18.29 -9.71 17.95
CA GLU A 19 -18.82 -9.47 19.30
C GLU A 19 -18.80 -10.75 20.16
N LEU A 20 -19.09 -11.88 19.54
CA LEU A 20 -19.04 -13.20 20.19
C LEU A 20 -17.62 -13.80 20.26
N ASN A 21 -16.59 -13.06 19.82
CA ASN A 21 -15.20 -13.53 19.75
C ASN A 21 -15.05 -14.86 19.01
N ALA A 22 -15.81 -15.06 17.92
CA ALA A 22 -15.74 -16.27 17.12
C ALA A 22 -14.32 -16.50 16.60
N ARG A 23 -13.82 -17.74 16.73
CA ARG A 23 -12.48 -18.09 16.28
C ARG A 23 -12.36 -18.10 14.77
N GLU A 24 -13.41 -18.52 14.08
CA GLU A 24 -13.45 -18.62 12.62
C GLU A 24 -14.34 -17.52 12.02
N ILE A 25 -13.72 -16.48 11.50
CA ILE A 25 -14.41 -15.42 10.74
C ILE A 25 -14.09 -15.49 9.24
N GLU A 26 -13.11 -16.29 8.84
CA GLU A 26 -12.63 -16.40 7.46
C GLU A 26 -13.77 -16.64 6.44
N PRO A 27 -14.70 -17.61 6.64
CA PRO A 27 -15.80 -17.83 5.70
C PRO A 27 -16.71 -16.61 5.53
N LEU A 28 -16.95 -15.85 6.61
CA LEU A 28 -17.76 -14.63 6.59
C LEU A 28 -17.07 -13.51 5.81
N CYS A 29 -15.76 -13.37 6.02
CA CYS A 29 -14.92 -12.41 5.30
C CYS A 29 -14.89 -12.75 3.80
N VAL A 30 -14.63 -14.00 3.44
CA VAL A 30 -14.62 -14.46 2.03
C VAL A 30 -15.95 -14.23 1.35
N GLU A 31 -17.06 -14.53 2.01
CA GLU A 31 -18.39 -14.28 1.44
C GLU A 31 -18.64 -12.77 1.25
N LEU A 32 -18.29 -11.94 2.21
CA LEU A 32 -18.42 -10.49 2.11
C LEU A 32 -17.56 -9.92 0.98
N GLN A 33 -16.30 -10.35 0.86
CA GLN A 33 -15.41 -9.98 -0.24
C GLN A 33 -16.03 -10.39 -1.60
N ARG A 34 -16.55 -11.60 -1.71
CA ARG A 34 -17.22 -12.09 -2.91
C ARG A 34 -18.41 -11.21 -3.31
N LEU A 35 -19.23 -10.80 -2.34
CA LEU A 35 -20.37 -9.90 -2.56
C LEU A 35 -19.91 -8.53 -3.04
N ILE A 36 -18.86 -7.96 -2.44
CA ILE A 36 -18.29 -6.67 -2.85
C ILE A 36 -17.82 -6.74 -4.31
N ARG A 37 -17.03 -7.75 -4.68
CA ARG A 37 -16.53 -7.95 -6.05
C ARG A 37 -17.65 -8.04 -7.09
N LYS A 38 -18.76 -8.68 -6.73
CA LYS A 38 -19.94 -8.86 -7.62
C LYS A 38 -20.87 -7.66 -7.67
N THR A 39 -20.68 -6.66 -6.82
CA THR A 39 -21.53 -5.47 -6.79
C THR A 39 -21.32 -4.65 -8.06
N ARG A 40 -22.45 -4.25 -8.69
CA ARG A 40 -22.41 -3.31 -9.79
C ARG A 40 -22.08 -1.92 -9.26
N VAL A 41 -21.10 -1.28 -9.86
CA VAL A 41 -20.82 0.13 -9.59
C VAL A 41 -21.91 0.97 -10.24
N PRO A 42 -22.51 1.95 -9.56
CA PRO A 42 -23.54 2.81 -10.13
C PRO A 42 -23.04 3.58 -11.35
N ASP A 43 -23.91 3.74 -12.35
CA ASP A 43 -23.55 4.36 -13.62
C ASP A 43 -23.08 5.82 -13.48
N TYR A 44 -23.60 6.55 -12.50
CA TYR A 44 -23.14 7.91 -12.21
C TYR A 44 -21.68 7.94 -11.75
N LEU A 45 -21.23 6.96 -10.92
CA LEU A 45 -19.83 6.87 -10.49
C LEU A 45 -18.90 6.50 -11.65
N LEU A 46 -19.38 5.66 -12.58
CA LEU A 46 -18.60 5.34 -13.78
C LEU A 46 -18.43 6.58 -14.65
N SER A 47 -19.50 7.38 -14.84
CA SER A 47 -19.42 8.63 -15.60
C SER A 47 -18.52 9.67 -14.95
N GLU A 48 -18.57 9.80 -13.62
CA GLU A 48 -17.67 10.68 -12.86
C GLU A 48 -16.22 10.22 -12.96
N LEU A 49 -15.97 8.92 -12.89
CA LEU A 49 -14.62 8.36 -13.07
C LEU A 49 -14.08 8.67 -14.45
N ASP A 50 -14.87 8.42 -15.50
CA ASP A 50 -14.46 8.70 -16.88
C ASP A 50 -14.14 10.18 -17.08
N SER A 51 -14.99 11.07 -16.55
CA SER A 51 -14.76 12.52 -16.60
C SER A 51 -13.47 12.90 -15.87
N ALA A 52 -13.27 12.39 -14.65
CA ALA A 52 -12.08 12.68 -13.86
C ALA A 52 -10.79 12.15 -14.52
N LEU A 53 -10.84 10.99 -15.17
CA LEU A 53 -9.69 10.46 -15.92
C LEU A 53 -9.34 11.36 -17.12
N VAL A 54 -10.34 11.84 -17.86
CA VAL A 54 -10.13 12.76 -18.98
C VAL A 54 -9.59 14.09 -18.53
N GLU A 55 -10.12 14.65 -17.45
CA GLU A 55 -9.77 15.99 -16.97
C GLU A 55 -8.38 16.02 -16.30
N ASN A 56 -8.06 15.01 -15.49
CA ASN A 56 -6.89 15.07 -14.62
C ASN A 56 -5.74 14.14 -15.06
N LEU A 57 -6.04 13.09 -15.84
CA LEU A 57 -5.08 12.07 -16.23
C LEU A 57 -5.07 11.83 -17.75
N ALA A 58 -5.37 12.89 -18.53
CA ALA A 58 -5.36 12.81 -19.99
C ALA A 58 -4.00 12.36 -20.53
N GLY A 59 -4.01 11.32 -21.38
CA GLY A 59 -2.79 10.77 -21.99
C GLY A 59 -2.03 9.75 -21.13
N VAL A 60 -2.43 9.55 -19.86
CA VAL A 60 -1.88 8.49 -19.01
C VAL A 60 -2.33 7.13 -19.55
N ARG A 61 -1.36 6.21 -19.69
CA ARG A 61 -1.61 4.85 -20.22
C ARG A 61 -1.61 3.77 -19.16
N THR A 62 -0.98 4.04 -18.03
CA THR A 62 -0.83 3.05 -16.95
C THR A 62 -1.07 3.71 -15.62
N PHE A 63 -1.94 3.12 -14.85
CA PHE A 63 -2.40 3.63 -13.58
C PHE A 63 -1.98 2.74 -12.42
N VAL A 64 -1.92 3.33 -11.24
CA VAL A 64 -1.88 2.64 -9.95
C VAL A 64 -3.19 2.93 -9.23
N VAL A 65 -3.83 1.89 -8.71
CA VAL A 65 -5.04 1.96 -7.89
C VAL A 65 -4.67 1.58 -6.47
N ARG A 66 -4.71 2.54 -5.54
CA ARG A 66 -4.20 2.39 -4.18
C ARG A 66 -5.29 2.50 -3.14
N SER A 67 -5.14 1.71 -2.08
CA SER A 67 -5.93 1.91 -0.86
C SER A 67 -5.62 3.26 -0.20
N SER A 68 -6.64 3.83 0.43
CA SER A 68 -6.53 5.04 1.25
C SER A 68 -7.57 4.92 2.37
N SER A 69 -7.21 4.20 3.43
CA SER A 69 -8.11 3.96 4.55
C SER A 69 -7.88 4.99 5.67
N ASN A 70 -8.95 5.42 6.32
CA ASN A 70 -8.86 6.23 7.53
C ASN A 70 -8.29 5.45 8.74
N ALA A 71 -8.12 4.13 8.60
CA ALA A 71 -7.58 3.23 9.63
C ALA A 71 -6.26 2.59 9.17
N GLU A 72 -5.40 3.33 8.44
CA GLU A 72 -4.13 2.82 7.93
C GLU A 72 -2.95 3.22 8.84
N ASP A 73 -2.88 4.49 9.22
CA ASP A 73 -1.80 5.05 10.03
C ASP A 73 -2.37 5.76 11.28
N LEU A 74 -2.75 4.98 12.27
CA LEU A 74 -3.22 5.49 13.55
C LEU A 74 -2.12 5.42 14.61
N ALA A 75 -2.20 6.25 15.63
CA ALA A 75 -1.26 6.23 16.74
C ALA A 75 -1.20 4.84 17.39
N GLY A 76 -0.04 4.18 17.30
CA GLY A 76 0.16 2.83 17.82
C GLY A 76 -0.40 1.69 16.95
N PHE A 77 -0.91 2.00 15.76
CA PHE A 77 -1.42 1.02 14.82
C PHE A 77 -0.96 1.36 13.39
N SER A 78 -0.33 0.41 12.72
CA SER A 78 0.02 0.52 11.29
C SER A 78 -0.58 -0.65 10.53
N ALA A 79 -1.32 -0.33 9.47
CA ALA A 79 -1.88 -1.29 8.54
C ALA A 79 -1.05 -1.38 7.24
N ALA A 80 0.22 -1.02 7.28
CA ALA A 80 1.09 -1.10 6.11
C ALA A 80 1.11 -2.53 5.53
N GLY A 81 0.83 -2.65 4.23
CA GLY A 81 0.75 -3.94 3.54
C GLY A 81 -0.45 -4.83 3.91
N ILE A 82 -1.47 -4.26 4.55
CA ILE A 82 -2.71 -4.97 4.91
C ILE A 82 -3.76 -4.85 3.81
N TYR A 83 -3.79 -3.70 3.15
CA TYR A 83 -4.74 -3.41 2.07
C TYR A 83 -4.07 -3.57 0.71
N GLU A 84 -4.87 -3.94 -0.28
CA GLU A 84 -4.38 -4.18 -1.63
C GLU A 84 -4.15 -2.87 -2.40
N SER A 85 -3.17 -2.91 -3.29
CA SER A 85 -2.90 -1.89 -4.31
C SER A 85 -2.57 -2.57 -5.63
N TYR A 86 -3.00 -1.99 -6.74
CA TYR A 86 -2.87 -2.58 -8.06
C TYR A 86 -2.07 -1.69 -8.97
N ASN A 87 -0.96 -2.23 -9.48
CA ASN A 87 -0.08 -1.59 -10.45
C ASN A 87 -0.42 -2.06 -11.88
N HIS A 88 0.10 -1.36 -12.87
CA HIS A 88 -0.04 -1.71 -14.29
C HIS A 88 -1.48 -1.81 -14.79
N VAL A 89 -2.38 -1.01 -14.21
CA VAL A 89 -3.77 -0.92 -14.65
C VAL A 89 -3.84 -0.07 -15.91
N THR A 90 -4.48 -0.59 -16.98
CA THR A 90 -4.38 0.01 -18.33
C THR A 90 -5.71 0.42 -18.96
N SER A 91 -6.85 0.20 -18.29
CA SER A 91 -8.18 0.59 -18.81
C SER A 91 -9.14 0.99 -17.69
N ALA A 92 -10.19 1.73 -18.03
CA ALA A 92 -11.22 2.13 -17.10
C ALA A 92 -11.92 0.92 -16.45
N GLU A 93 -12.20 -0.14 -17.20
CA GLU A 93 -12.80 -1.37 -16.70
C GLU A 93 -11.90 -2.02 -15.64
N LYS A 94 -10.58 -2.11 -15.92
CA LYS A 94 -9.61 -2.65 -14.97
C LYS A 94 -9.45 -1.76 -13.74
N ILE A 95 -9.58 -0.44 -13.87
CA ILE A 95 -9.61 0.48 -12.74
C ILE A 95 -10.79 0.13 -11.84
N VAL A 96 -11.99 -0.04 -12.40
CA VAL A 96 -13.21 -0.40 -11.66
C VAL A 96 -13.07 -1.75 -10.96
N GLU A 97 -12.48 -2.74 -11.64
CA GLU A 97 -12.19 -4.05 -11.03
C GLU A 97 -11.22 -3.92 -9.85
N SER A 98 -10.12 -3.18 -10.04
CA SER A 98 -9.12 -2.92 -8.99
C SER A 98 -9.72 -2.17 -7.80
N VAL A 99 -10.60 -1.20 -8.03
CA VAL A 99 -11.33 -0.48 -6.96
C VAL A 99 -12.14 -1.46 -6.11
N LYS A 100 -12.84 -2.41 -6.74
CA LYS A 100 -13.61 -3.44 -6.00
C LYS A 100 -12.71 -4.36 -5.19
N GLU A 101 -11.55 -4.71 -5.71
CA GLU A 101 -10.56 -5.52 -4.98
C GLU A 101 -10.00 -4.75 -3.79
N VAL A 102 -9.67 -3.46 -3.94
CA VAL A 102 -9.26 -2.60 -2.84
C VAL A 102 -10.35 -2.52 -1.76
N TRP A 103 -11.61 -2.33 -2.14
CA TRP A 103 -12.72 -2.35 -1.17
C TRP A 103 -12.87 -3.72 -0.49
N ALA A 104 -12.69 -4.81 -1.24
CA ALA A 104 -12.75 -6.16 -0.68
C ALA A 104 -11.61 -6.43 0.32
N SER A 105 -10.43 -5.83 0.12
CA SER A 105 -9.29 -5.99 1.03
C SER A 105 -9.56 -5.44 2.43
N LEU A 106 -10.43 -4.42 2.55
CA LEU A 106 -10.85 -3.86 3.85
C LEU A 106 -11.46 -4.92 4.76
N VAL A 107 -12.14 -5.90 4.20
CA VAL A 107 -12.83 -6.98 4.94
C VAL A 107 -12.15 -8.34 4.80
N SER A 108 -10.86 -8.38 4.49
CA SER A 108 -10.06 -9.60 4.60
C SER A 108 -9.97 -10.04 6.06
N ALA A 109 -9.89 -11.33 6.32
CA ALA A 109 -9.80 -11.84 7.69
C ALA A 109 -8.59 -11.27 8.43
N ARG A 110 -7.45 -11.11 7.75
CA ARG A 110 -6.25 -10.48 8.30
C ARG A 110 -6.52 -9.04 8.73
N SER A 111 -7.11 -8.24 7.85
CA SER A 111 -7.45 -6.84 8.09
C SER A 111 -8.45 -6.69 9.26
N VAL A 112 -9.50 -7.51 9.26
CA VAL A 112 -10.52 -7.51 10.33
C VAL A 112 -9.91 -7.89 11.67
N ARG A 113 -9.09 -8.94 11.74
CA ARG A 113 -8.42 -9.36 12.98
C ARG A 113 -7.47 -8.30 13.53
N LEU A 114 -6.68 -7.70 12.65
CA LEU A 114 -5.73 -6.67 13.06
C LEU A 114 -6.45 -5.47 13.69
N ARG A 115 -7.55 -5.01 13.08
CA ARG A 115 -8.37 -3.92 13.63
C ARG A 115 -9.08 -4.31 14.92
N GLN A 116 -9.59 -5.53 15.01
CA GLN A 116 -10.18 -6.05 16.25
C GLN A 116 -9.18 -5.99 17.41
N GLN A 117 -7.92 -6.40 17.16
CA GLN A 117 -6.85 -6.32 18.16
C GLN A 117 -6.50 -4.89 18.56
N ALA A 118 -6.64 -3.94 17.64
CA ALA A 118 -6.44 -2.51 17.88
C ALA A 118 -7.68 -1.81 18.46
N GLY A 119 -8.79 -2.51 18.70
CA GLY A 119 -10.03 -1.93 19.20
C GLY A 119 -10.77 -1.05 18.20
N ILE A 120 -10.48 -1.18 16.89
CA ILE A 120 -11.08 -0.39 15.83
C ILE A 120 -12.34 -1.10 15.31
N SER A 121 -13.48 -0.42 15.42
CA SER A 121 -14.76 -0.95 14.93
C SER A 121 -14.80 -1.04 13.40
N LEU A 122 -15.56 -2.02 12.88
CA LEU A 122 -15.85 -2.08 11.44
C LEU A 122 -16.65 -0.87 10.96
N ASP A 123 -17.44 -0.25 11.83
CA ASP A 123 -18.24 0.93 11.48
C ASP A 123 -17.42 2.20 11.33
N ASP A 124 -16.26 2.24 11.95
CA ASP A 124 -15.35 3.39 11.92
C ASP A 124 -14.31 3.29 10.78
N CYS A 125 -14.41 2.27 9.94
CA CYS A 125 -13.45 2.03 8.87
C CYS A 125 -14.04 2.33 7.50
N PHE A 126 -13.38 3.24 6.80
CA PHE A 126 -13.72 3.62 5.43
C PHE A 126 -12.52 3.34 4.51
N MET A 127 -12.83 2.96 3.28
CA MET A 127 -11.83 2.73 2.25
C MET A 127 -12.07 3.69 1.08
N GLY A 128 -11.26 4.74 1.03
CA GLY A 128 -11.05 5.52 -0.17
C GLY A 128 -10.11 4.80 -1.13
N VAL A 129 -10.11 5.24 -2.37
CA VAL A 129 -9.22 4.72 -3.40
C VAL A 129 -8.58 5.89 -4.14
N VAL A 130 -7.26 5.85 -4.27
CA VAL A 130 -6.50 6.82 -5.06
C VAL A 130 -6.15 6.17 -6.39
N ILE A 131 -6.51 6.84 -7.49
CA ILE A 131 -6.13 6.47 -8.84
C ILE A 131 -5.10 7.51 -9.31
N GLN A 132 -3.91 7.05 -9.66
CA GLN A 132 -2.82 7.94 -10.07
C GLN A 132 -2.07 7.36 -11.27
N GLU A 133 -1.34 8.22 -11.98
CA GLU A 133 -0.39 7.77 -12.99
C GLU A 133 0.66 6.86 -12.36
N GLN A 134 0.98 5.77 -13.05
CA GLN A 134 2.10 4.93 -12.67
C GLN A 134 3.40 5.57 -13.16
N VAL A 135 4.22 6.00 -12.21
CA VAL A 135 5.54 6.53 -12.49
C VAL A 135 6.45 5.41 -13.00
N LYS A 136 7.12 5.64 -14.11
CA LYS A 136 8.19 4.76 -14.59
C LYS A 136 9.43 5.10 -13.76
N ALA A 137 9.74 4.24 -12.81
CA ALA A 137 10.92 4.39 -11.95
C ALA A 137 12.05 3.48 -12.41
N ASP A 138 13.29 3.95 -12.30
CA ASP A 138 14.49 3.17 -12.61
C ASP A 138 14.81 2.20 -11.46
N PHE A 139 14.43 2.57 -10.25
CA PHE A 139 14.51 1.72 -9.06
C PHE A 139 13.48 2.16 -8.01
N GLY A 140 13.17 1.25 -7.11
CA GLY A 140 12.30 1.52 -5.96
C GLY A 140 12.95 1.05 -4.68
N GLY A 141 12.38 1.45 -3.54
CA GLY A 141 12.97 1.03 -2.27
C GLY A 141 12.28 1.59 -1.05
N VAL A 142 12.88 1.30 0.09
CA VAL A 142 12.48 1.81 1.40
C VAL A 142 13.67 2.47 2.06
N MET A 143 13.46 3.69 2.52
CA MET A 143 14.45 4.45 3.26
C MET A 143 14.05 4.58 4.72
N VAL A 144 15.00 4.31 5.61
CA VAL A 144 14.86 4.50 7.05
C VAL A 144 15.90 5.54 7.50
N THR A 145 15.42 6.64 8.05
CA THR A 145 16.26 7.80 8.42
C THR A 145 17.01 7.64 9.72
N THR A 146 16.82 6.51 10.41
CA THR A 146 17.55 6.10 11.60
C THR A 146 17.98 4.65 11.46
N ASN A 147 18.99 4.24 12.25
CA ASN A 147 19.42 2.84 12.26
C ASN A 147 18.32 1.94 12.88
N PRO A 148 17.68 1.03 12.11
CA PRO A 148 16.64 0.16 12.66
C PRO A 148 17.14 -0.81 13.73
N MET A 149 18.45 -1.12 13.75
CA MET A 149 19.09 -2.00 14.73
C MET A 149 19.58 -1.26 15.97
N ASN A 150 19.75 0.07 15.88
CA ASN A 150 20.21 0.91 16.97
C ASN A 150 19.53 2.28 16.92
N ARG A 151 18.48 2.45 17.70
CA ARG A 151 17.67 3.69 17.72
C ARG A 151 18.42 4.96 18.13
N ASN A 152 19.61 4.81 18.71
CA ASN A 152 20.47 5.94 19.07
C ASN A 152 21.42 6.35 17.94
N ASP A 153 21.46 5.60 16.86
CA ASP A 153 22.26 5.91 15.67
C ASP A 153 21.42 6.67 14.64
N PHE A 154 21.36 7.97 14.77
CA PHE A 154 20.76 8.91 13.82
C PHE A 154 21.79 9.54 12.86
N ARG A 155 23.01 8.98 12.82
CA ARG A 155 24.07 9.45 11.91
C ARG A 155 23.96 8.82 10.54
N ASN A 156 23.22 7.73 10.43
CA ASN A 156 23.13 6.94 9.21
C ASN A 156 21.70 6.86 8.70
N VAL A 157 21.56 6.95 7.38
CA VAL A 157 20.32 6.65 6.64
C VAL A 157 20.50 5.31 5.94
N TYR A 158 19.55 4.41 6.11
CA TYR A 158 19.53 3.10 5.48
C TYR A 158 18.56 3.12 4.32
N ILE A 159 19.00 2.70 3.14
CA ILE A 159 18.17 2.60 1.94
C ILE A 159 18.24 1.17 1.41
N ASN A 160 17.11 0.51 1.33
CA ASN A 160 16.95 -0.76 0.64
C ASN A 160 16.43 -0.49 -0.76
N VAL A 161 17.15 -0.93 -1.77
CA VAL A 161 16.90 -0.61 -3.19
C VAL A 161 16.70 -1.89 -4.00
N SER A 162 15.73 -1.87 -4.92
CA SER A 162 15.52 -2.90 -5.92
C SER A 162 15.22 -2.27 -7.29
N PRO A 163 15.58 -2.94 -8.41
CA PRO A 163 15.17 -2.50 -9.75
C PRO A 163 13.65 -2.43 -9.93
N ASN A 164 12.88 -3.18 -9.14
CA ASN A 164 11.42 -3.11 -9.15
C ASN A 164 10.92 -2.35 -7.93
N VAL A 165 9.94 -1.47 -8.15
CA VAL A 165 9.40 -0.56 -7.13
C VAL A 165 8.81 -1.29 -5.93
N THR A 166 8.21 -2.47 -6.12
CA THR A 166 7.48 -3.21 -5.09
C THR A 166 8.28 -4.32 -4.42
N ASP A 167 9.36 -4.81 -5.01
CA ASP A 167 10.13 -5.98 -4.52
C ASP A 167 10.51 -5.87 -3.03
N VAL A 168 10.91 -4.66 -2.59
CA VAL A 168 11.34 -4.42 -1.21
C VAL A 168 10.17 -4.49 -0.23
N VAL A 169 9.02 -3.93 -0.62
CA VAL A 169 7.81 -3.88 0.22
C VAL A 169 7.14 -5.25 0.30
N GLU A 170 7.12 -5.98 -0.82
CA GLU A 170 6.56 -7.33 -0.92
C GLU A 170 7.48 -8.41 -0.34
N GLY A 171 8.76 -8.08 -0.14
CA GLY A 171 9.75 -9.04 0.36
C GLY A 171 10.05 -10.18 -0.62
N SER A 172 9.78 -9.97 -1.91
CA SER A 172 9.96 -10.97 -2.98
C SER A 172 11.42 -11.26 -3.31
N LYS A 173 12.30 -10.29 -3.02
CA LYS A 173 13.75 -10.39 -3.23
C LYS A 173 14.53 -9.73 -2.10
N GLN A 174 15.80 -10.11 -1.96
CA GLN A 174 16.71 -9.41 -1.08
C GLN A 174 17.19 -8.11 -1.75
N PRO A 175 16.85 -6.94 -1.17
CA PRO A 175 17.24 -5.66 -1.75
C PRO A 175 18.73 -5.40 -1.57
N MET A 176 19.29 -4.59 -2.46
CA MET A 176 20.58 -3.95 -2.23
C MET A 176 20.42 -3.02 -1.02
N GLN A 177 21.42 -3.03 -0.12
CA GLN A 177 21.44 -2.20 1.07
C GLN A 177 22.50 -1.10 0.91
N TYR A 178 22.06 0.13 1.01
CA TYR A 178 22.91 1.31 0.93
C TYR A 178 22.88 2.06 2.26
N LEU A 179 24.04 2.44 2.74
CA LEU A 179 24.23 3.21 3.97
C LEU A 179 24.80 4.59 3.62
N TYR A 180 24.11 5.64 4.04
CA TYR A 180 24.58 7.02 3.91
C TYR A 180 24.90 7.60 5.28
N SER A 181 26.13 8.15 5.43
CA SER A 181 26.54 8.86 6.65
C SER A 181 26.18 10.34 6.54
N THR A 182 25.30 10.80 7.44
CA THR A 182 24.92 12.22 7.49
C THR A 182 26.00 13.11 8.08
N VAL A 183 26.99 12.54 8.75
CA VAL A 183 28.12 13.26 9.38
C VAL A 183 29.27 13.42 8.40
N GLU A 184 29.58 12.35 7.67
CA GLU A 184 30.71 12.32 6.73
C GLU A 184 30.31 12.79 5.33
N GLY A 185 29.01 12.85 5.06
CA GLY A 185 28.48 13.33 3.77
C GLY A 185 28.72 12.37 2.62
N GLY A 186 28.77 11.06 2.89
CA GLY A 186 28.99 10.03 1.88
C GLY A 186 28.23 8.76 2.15
N GLY A 187 28.12 7.90 1.14
CA GLY A 187 27.43 6.64 1.27
C GLY A 187 28.12 5.49 0.54
N ARG A 188 27.74 4.27 0.91
CA ARG A 188 28.29 3.04 0.33
C ARG A 188 27.27 1.92 0.31
N THR A 189 27.40 1.03 -0.64
CA THR A 189 26.70 -0.24 -0.62
C THR A 189 27.26 -1.15 0.47
N VAL A 190 26.39 -1.68 1.32
CA VAL A 190 26.75 -2.60 2.44
C VAL A 190 26.45 -4.04 2.05
N SER A 191 25.44 -4.25 1.20
CA SER A 191 25.05 -5.55 0.66
C SER A 191 24.46 -5.38 -0.72
N LEU A 192 24.82 -6.26 -1.64
CA LEU A 192 24.22 -6.30 -2.98
C LEU A 192 22.84 -6.97 -3.00
N GLY A 193 22.47 -7.74 -1.95
CA GLY A 193 21.28 -8.56 -1.99
C GLY A 193 21.31 -9.53 -3.17
N ASP A 194 20.22 -9.53 -3.97
CA ASP A 194 20.11 -10.35 -5.19
C ASP A 194 20.66 -9.63 -6.43
N ALA A 195 21.20 -8.41 -6.31
CA ALA A 195 21.81 -7.70 -7.42
C ALA A 195 23.16 -8.33 -7.80
N LYS A 196 23.45 -8.42 -9.11
CA LYS A 196 24.70 -8.98 -9.60
C LYS A 196 25.88 -8.03 -9.47
N GLU A 197 25.59 -6.74 -9.55
CA GLU A 197 26.58 -5.66 -9.57
C GLU A 197 26.08 -4.50 -8.70
N ASP A 198 27.03 -3.69 -8.26
CA ASP A 198 26.73 -2.44 -7.54
C ASP A 198 26.18 -1.38 -8.49
N LEU A 199 25.57 -0.35 -7.94
CA LEU A 199 25.14 0.81 -8.71
C LEU A 199 26.37 1.51 -9.30
N ASP A 200 26.18 2.12 -10.44
CA ASP A 200 27.17 3.02 -11.02
C ASP A 200 27.26 4.35 -10.22
N ALA A 201 28.17 5.22 -10.64
CA ALA A 201 28.38 6.50 -9.98
C ALA A 201 27.11 7.39 -9.97
N GLU A 202 26.28 7.32 -11.02
CA GLU A 202 25.02 8.06 -11.11
C GLU A 202 23.99 7.51 -10.11
N GLY A 203 23.82 6.19 -10.03
CA GLY A 203 22.93 5.53 -9.08
C GLY A 203 23.32 5.85 -7.62
N HIS A 204 24.63 5.80 -7.30
CA HIS A 204 25.12 6.23 -5.99
C HIS A 204 24.82 7.70 -5.69
N ALA A 205 25.00 8.60 -6.67
CA ALA A 205 24.68 10.01 -6.51
C ALA A 205 23.18 10.25 -6.27
N GLN A 206 22.32 9.48 -6.94
CA GLN A 206 20.86 9.53 -6.74
C GLN A 206 20.49 9.08 -5.33
N LEU A 207 21.04 7.99 -4.82
CA LEU A 207 20.78 7.52 -3.44
C LEU A 207 21.27 8.52 -2.39
N GLN A 208 22.39 9.18 -2.62
CA GLN A 208 22.87 10.27 -1.72
C GLN A 208 21.88 11.44 -1.69
N ARG A 209 21.38 11.88 -2.85
CA ARG A 209 20.34 12.93 -2.92
C ARG A 209 19.07 12.52 -2.18
N LEU A 210 18.60 11.27 -2.37
CA LEU A 210 17.46 10.74 -1.64
C LEU A 210 17.68 10.71 -0.14
N ALA A 211 18.86 10.29 0.33
CA ALA A 211 19.21 10.30 1.75
C ALA A 211 19.12 11.69 2.37
N VAL A 212 19.63 12.71 1.66
CA VAL A 212 19.54 14.12 2.09
C VAL A 212 18.08 14.57 2.17
N VAL A 213 17.27 14.28 1.13
CA VAL A 213 15.84 14.62 1.13
C VAL A 213 15.11 13.93 2.27
N GLY A 214 15.37 12.65 2.51
CA GLY A 214 14.75 11.91 3.61
C GLY A 214 15.05 12.51 4.99
N ARG A 215 16.24 13.04 5.18
CA ARG A 215 16.61 13.76 6.42
C ARG A 215 15.86 15.08 6.58
N LEU A 216 15.56 15.75 5.48
CA LEU A 216 14.80 17.02 5.52
C LEU A 216 13.31 16.79 5.83
N LEU A 217 12.77 15.58 5.56
CA LEU A 217 11.39 15.21 5.82
C LEU A 217 11.14 14.63 7.22
N GLN A 218 12.18 14.37 7.99
CA GLN A 218 12.13 13.84 9.35
C GLN A 218 11.86 14.96 10.38
#